data_6fcbcd705eea14aff5e5aad1efedde3e
#
_entry.id   6fcbcd705eea14aff5e5aad1efedde3e
#
_cell.length_a   1.000
_cell.length_b   1.000
_cell.length_c   1.000
_cell.angle_alpha   90.00
_cell.angle_beta   90.00
_cell.angle_gamma   90.00
#
_symmetry.space_group_name_H-M   'P 1'
#
loop_
_entity.id
_entity.type
_entity.pdbx_description
1 polymer ?
#
loop_
_entity_poly.entity_id
_entity_poly.type
_entity_poly.pdbx_seq_one_letter_code
_entity_poly.pdbx_strand_id
1 'polypeptide(L)'
;MIHRADDGFKVALAGVERACGHPLSHGPSCFTVIKYLGSKRALLDVIMDAVRISAPGPNVMDLFSGTSRVGHALKGAGYRVIANDHNAYAHALARCYVAADLEDVSGDAERLIEEFNRLPGRPGYFTD
;
A
#
# COMPACT_ATOMS: atom_id res chain seq x y z
N MET A 1 3.76 14.83 2.17
CA MET A 1 5.02 14.06 2.18
C MET A 1 5.21 13.52 0.78
N ILE A 2 6.32 13.83 0.11
CA ILE A 2 6.56 13.46 -1.30
C ILE A 2 7.48 12.24 -1.28
N HIS A 3 7.05 11.12 -1.83
CA HIS A 3 7.87 9.91 -1.92
C HIS A 3 8.14 9.52 -3.38
N ARG A 4 9.36 9.13 -3.65
CA ARG A 4 9.83 8.64 -4.94
C ARG A 4 9.75 7.11 -4.94
N ALA A 5 9.11 6.53 -5.94
CA ALA A 5 9.19 5.09 -6.16
C ALA A 5 10.54 4.78 -6.83
N ASP A 6 11.39 4.04 -6.16
CA ASP A 6 12.62 3.48 -6.72
C ASP A 6 12.41 1.99 -7.06
N ASP A 7 13.36 1.42 -7.83
CA ASP A 7 13.31 0.04 -8.34
C ASP A 7 13.18 -1.06 -7.27
N GLY A 8 13.40 -0.75 -5.99
CA GLY A 8 13.21 -1.65 -4.84
C GLY A 8 11.80 -2.22 -4.70
N PHE A 9 10.79 -1.48 -5.15
CA PHE A 9 9.40 -1.97 -5.13
C PHE A 9 9.18 -3.19 -6.05
N LYS A 10 9.89 -3.28 -7.18
CA LYS A 10 9.83 -4.44 -8.07
C LYS A 10 10.40 -5.70 -7.43
N VAL A 11 11.44 -5.56 -6.62
CA VAL A 11 12.08 -6.68 -5.89
C VAL A 11 11.15 -7.18 -4.77
N ALA A 12 10.44 -6.29 -4.11
CA ALA A 12 9.47 -6.65 -3.06
C ALA A 12 8.28 -7.45 -3.63
N LEU A 13 7.77 -7.08 -4.82
CA LEU A 13 6.73 -7.85 -5.50
C LEU A 13 7.21 -9.26 -5.84
N ALA A 14 8.42 -9.42 -6.31
CA ALA A 14 9.00 -10.73 -6.62
C ALA A 14 9.17 -11.63 -5.37
N GLY A 15 9.45 -11.04 -4.21
CA GLY A 15 9.52 -11.74 -2.92
C GLY A 15 8.15 -12.21 -2.42
N VAL A 16 7.13 -11.39 -2.62
CA VAL A 16 5.75 -11.69 -2.23
C VAL A 16 5.12 -12.74 -3.14
N GLU A 17 5.45 -12.75 -4.44
CA GLU A 17 5.02 -13.80 -5.36
C GLU A 17 5.42 -15.20 -4.89
N ARG A 18 6.63 -15.35 -4.33
CA ARG A 18 7.11 -16.63 -3.78
C ARG A 18 6.38 -17.07 -2.52
N ALA A 19 5.91 -16.12 -1.70
CA ALA A 19 5.17 -16.43 -0.48
C ALA A 19 3.74 -16.90 -0.75
N CYS A 20 3.11 -16.44 -1.84
CA CYS A 20 1.73 -16.79 -2.20
C CYS A 20 1.59 -17.97 -3.16
N GLY A 21 2.66 -18.52 -3.73
CA GLY A 21 2.67 -19.76 -4.52
C GLY A 21 1.92 -19.73 -5.86
N HIS A 22 1.51 -18.56 -6.35
CA HIS A 22 0.81 -18.43 -7.64
C HIS A 22 1.55 -17.48 -8.59
N PRO A 23 1.76 -17.89 -9.86
CA PRO A 23 2.27 -16.98 -10.89
C PRO A 23 1.25 -15.87 -11.13
N LEU A 24 1.70 -14.61 -11.21
CA LEU A 24 0.86 -13.45 -11.54
C LEU A 24 0.33 -13.57 -12.98
N SER A 25 -0.71 -14.35 -13.17
CA SER A 25 -1.64 -14.09 -14.26
C SER A 25 -2.53 -12.93 -13.80
N HIS A 26 -2.72 -11.93 -14.62
CA HIS A 26 -3.47 -10.67 -14.46
C HIS A 26 -4.77 -10.78 -13.63
N GLY A 27 -4.68 -11.26 -12.39
CA GLY A 27 -5.75 -11.42 -11.42
C GLY A 27 -5.61 -10.40 -10.30
N PRO A 28 -6.69 -10.09 -9.58
CA PRO A 28 -6.69 -9.08 -8.54
C PRO A 28 -5.65 -9.43 -7.47
N SER A 29 -4.73 -8.51 -7.25
CA SER A 29 -3.66 -8.66 -6.26
C SER A 29 -4.18 -9.18 -4.92
N CYS A 30 -3.50 -10.17 -4.37
CA CYS A 30 -3.79 -10.85 -3.09
C CYS A 30 -3.82 -9.91 -1.87
N PHE A 31 -3.52 -8.63 -2.04
CA PHE A 31 -3.44 -7.64 -0.98
C PHE A 31 -4.80 -7.02 -0.64
N THR A 32 -5.70 -7.79 -0.05
CA THR A 32 -6.91 -7.23 0.56
C THR A 32 -6.80 -7.29 2.08
N VAL A 33 -6.02 -6.40 2.65
CA VAL A 33 -5.86 -6.33 4.11
C VAL A 33 -7.05 -5.63 4.77
N ILE A 34 -7.65 -4.63 4.10
CA ILE A 34 -8.76 -3.87 4.67
C ILE A 34 -9.92 -3.80 3.68
N LYS A 35 -11.08 -4.33 4.09
CA LYS A 35 -12.34 -4.22 3.35
C LYS A 35 -13.11 -3.01 3.85
N TYR A 36 -13.06 -1.91 3.12
CA TYR A 36 -13.70 -0.65 3.48
C TYR A 36 -14.88 -0.33 2.55
N LEU A 37 -15.99 0.17 3.13
CA LEU A 37 -17.14 0.69 2.36
C LEU A 37 -16.71 1.94 1.60
N GLY A 38 -16.89 1.95 0.26
CA GLY A 38 -16.47 3.05 -0.60
C GLY A 38 -15.04 2.94 -1.13
N SER A 39 -14.42 1.76 -1.02
CA SER A 39 -13.10 1.53 -1.63
C SER A 39 -13.14 1.74 -3.14
N LYS A 40 -12.24 2.58 -3.66
CA LYS A 40 -12.05 2.85 -5.09
C LYS A 40 -11.44 1.67 -5.88
N ARG A 41 -11.40 0.45 -5.29
CA ARG A 41 -10.72 -0.72 -5.87
C ARG A 41 -11.24 -1.09 -7.25
N ALA A 42 -12.56 -1.06 -7.43
CA ALA A 42 -13.19 -1.38 -8.72
C ALA A 42 -12.93 -0.33 -9.81
N LEU A 43 -12.45 0.85 -9.43
CA LEU A 43 -12.18 1.97 -10.33
C LEU A 43 -10.68 2.19 -10.57
N LEU A 44 -9.81 1.37 -9.97
CA LEU A 44 -8.35 1.59 -10.03
C LEU A 44 -7.85 1.65 -11.47
N ASP A 45 -8.24 0.70 -12.31
CA ASP A 45 -7.78 0.64 -13.70
C ASP A 45 -8.19 1.90 -14.47
N VAL A 46 -9.45 2.32 -14.31
CA VAL A 46 -9.99 3.54 -14.95
C VAL A 46 -9.26 4.79 -14.45
N ILE A 47 -9.00 4.87 -13.14
CA ILE A 47 -8.26 5.99 -12.55
C ILE A 47 -6.82 6.02 -13.05
N MET A 48 -6.15 4.87 -13.09
CA MET A 48 -4.78 4.75 -13.58
C MET A 48 -4.67 5.16 -15.04
N ASP A 49 -5.60 4.76 -15.90
CA ASP A 49 -5.63 5.15 -17.30
C ASP A 49 -5.91 6.65 -17.46
N ALA A 50 -6.85 7.20 -16.70
CA ALA A 50 -7.12 8.63 -16.69
C ALA A 50 -5.88 9.46 -16.28
N VAL A 51 -5.15 9.00 -15.25
CA VAL A 51 -3.91 9.67 -14.82
C VAL A 51 -2.84 9.57 -15.90
N ARG A 52 -2.63 8.43 -16.53
CA ARG A 52 -1.65 8.27 -17.62
C ARG A 52 -1.89 9.22 -18.78
N ILE A 53 -3.16 9.45 -19.10
CA ILE A 53 -3.55 10.34 -20.21
C ILE A 53 -3.44 11.82 -19.82
N SER A 54 -3.77 12.16 -18.56
CA SER A 54 -3.97 13.55 -18.14
C SER A 54 -2.78 14.16 -17.40
N ALA A 55 -1.92 13.32 -16.77
CA ALA A 55 -0.82 13.83 -15.97
C ALA A 55 0.34 14.29 -16.86
N PRO A 56 0.70 15.59 -16.83
CA PRO A 56 1.79 16.14 -17.64
C PRO A 56 3.19 15.76 -17.11
N GLY A 57 3.27 15.07 -15.97
CA GLY A 57 4.54 14.74 -15.33
C GLY A 57 4.38 13.68 -14.22
N PRO A 58 5.47 13.36 -13.52
CA PRO A 58 5.51 12.26 -12.57
C PRO A 58 4.85 12.57 -11.22
N ASN A 59 4.38 13.80 -11.00
CA ASN A 59 3.82 14.20 -9.71
C ASN A 59 2.29 14.14 -9.75
N VAL A 60 1.69 13.43 -8.81
CA VAL A 60 0.24 13.28 -8.68
C VAL A 60 -0.20 13.51 -7.25
N MET A 61 -1.33 14.19 -7.07
CA MET A 61 -1.93 14.43 -5.76
C MET A 61 -3.27 13.68 -5.64
N ASP A 62 -3.39 12.80 -4.62
CA ASP A 62 -4.65 12.17 -4.21
C ASP A 62 -5.24 12.99 -3.05
N LEU A 63 -6.21 13.86 -3.37
CA LEU A 63 -6.79 14.82 -2.42
C LEU A 63 -7.66 14.20 -1.34
N PHE A 64 -8.24 13.04 -1.60
CA PHE A 64 -9.11 12.30 -0.68
C PHE A 64 -8.67 10.83 -0.66
N SER A 65 -7.48 10.58 -0.09
CA SER A 65 -6.77 9.32 -0.23
C SER A 65 -7.47 8.13 0.46
N GLY A 66 -8.28 8.36 1.48
CA GLY A 66 -9.02 7.32 2.18
C GLY A 66 -8.12 6.16 2.60
N THR A 67 -8.33 5.00 1.99
CA THR A 67 -7.51 3.80 2.22
C THR A 67 -6.17 3.80 1.48
N SER A 68 -5.80 4.89 0.82
CA SER A 68 -4.56 5.10 0.05
C SER A 68 -4.31 4.08 -1.08
N ARG A 69 -5.35 3.39 -1.56
CA ARG A 69 -5.20 2.39 -2.64
C ARG A 69 -4.82 3.01 -3.97
N VAL A 70 -5.39 4.17 -4.30
CA VAL A 70 -5.03 4.92 -5.51
C VAL A 70 -3.60 5.40 -5.41
N GLY A 71 -3.24 6.03 -4.28
CA GLY A 71 -1.88 6.48 -4.03
C GLY A 71 -0.84 5.35 -4.10
N HIS A 72 -1.16 4.18 -3.53
CA HIS A 72 -0.30 3.01 -3.59
C HIS A 72 -0.12 2.49 -5.03
N ALA A 73 -1.20 2.40 -5.81
CA ALA A 73 -1.14 1.99 -7.21
C ALA A 73 -0.32 2.98 -8.06
N LEU A 74 -0.50 4.28 -7.83
CA LEU A 74 0.26 5.33 -8.51
C LEU A 74 1.75 5.27 -8.14
N LYS A 75 2.08 5.05 -6.86
CA LYS A 75 3.47 4.84 -6.42
C LYS A 75 4.08 3.64 -7.12
N GLY A 76 3.37 2.50 -7.18
CA GLY A 76 3.81 1.30 -7.88
C GLY A 76 3.99 1.49 -9.39
N ALA A 77 3.29 2.46 -10.00
CA ALA A 77 3.46 2.85 -11.40
C ALA A 77 4.58 3.89 -11.61
N GLY A 78 5.31 4.27 -10.57
CA GLY A 78 6.46 5.18 -10.64
C GLY A 78 6.13 6.66 -10.47
N TYR A 79 4.89 7.01 -10.11
CA TYR A 79 4.53 8.39 -9.82
C TYR A 79 5.03 8.82 -8.43
N ARG A 80 5.37 10.11 -8.30
CA ARG A 80 5.49 10.79 -7.02
C ARG A 80 4.12 11.14 -6.50
N VAL A 81 3.72 10.57 -5.38
CA VAL A 81 2.37 10.72 -4.85
C VAL A 81 2.36 11.60 -3.62
N ILE A 82 1.47 12.58 -3.62
CA ILE A 82 1.10 13.37 -2.46
C ILE A 82 -0.29 12.90 -2.03
N ALA A 83 -0.39 12.16 -0.93
CA ALA A 83 -1.66 11.72 -0.37
C ALA A 83 -2.15 12.71 0.67
N ASN A 84 -3.40 13.15 0.55
CA ASN A 84 -4.07 14.04 1.48
C ASN A 84 -5.42 13.47 1.90
N ASP A 85 -5.74 13.56 3.19
CA ASP A 85 -7.06 13.21 3.72
C ASP A 85 -7.29 13.92 5.04
N HIS A 86 -8.55 14.12 5.39
CA HIS A 86 -8.95 14.75 6.66
C HIS A 86 -8.88 13.76 7.85
N ASN A 87 -9.03 12.48 7.60
CA ASN A 87 -9.13 11.46 8.64
C ASN A 87 -7.76 10.98 9.14
N ALA A 88 -7.58 10.90 10.45
CA ALA A 88 -6.34 10.44 11.06
C ALA A 88 -5.98 9.00 10.67
N TYR A 89 -6.96 8.10 10.52
CA TYR A 89 -6.70 6.74 10.06
C TYR A 89 -6.20 6.70 8.61
N ALA A 90 -6.74 7.56 7.73
CA ALA A 90 -6.28 7.67 6.35
C ALA A 90 -4.84 8.17 6.28
N HIS A 91 -4.46 9.10 7.17
CA HIS A 91 -3.08 9.55 7.31
C HIS A 91 -2.14 8.39 7.70
N ALA A 92 -2.54 7.54 8.67
CA ALA A 92 -1.75 6.37 9.06
C ALA A 92 -1.57 5.38 7.89
N LEU A 93 -2.64 5.12 7.12
CA LEU A 93 -2.58 4.28 5.92
C LEU A 93 -1.71 4.89 4.82
N ALA A 94 -1.80 6.20 4.60
CA ALA A 94 -0.96 6.89 3.64
C ALA A 94 0.53 6.84 4.03
N ARG A 95 0.84 6.95 5.29
CA ARG A 95 2.23 6.74 5.77
C ARG A 95 2.74 5.35 5.48
N CYS A 96 1.91 4.33 5.63
CA CYS A 96 2.28 2.94 5.37
C CYS A 96 2.39 2.64 3.87
N TYR A 97 1.37 2.98 3.09
CA TYR A 97 1.28 2.54 1.68
C TYR A 97 1.92 3.49 0.68
N VAL A 98 2.03 4.77 1.01
CA VAL A 98 2.53 5.80 0.09
C VAL A 98 3.89 6.33 0.54
N ALA A 99 4.05 6.66 1.82
CA ALA A 99 5.26 7.30 2.30
C ALA A 99 6.40 6.32 2.63
N ALA A 100 6.08 5.14 3.17
CA ALA A 100 7.11 4.17 3.56
C ALA A 100 7.70 3.47 2.34
N ASP A 101 9.02 3.35 2.31
CA ASP A 101 9.74 2.49 1.38
C ASP A 101 10.18 1.21 2.08
N LEU A 102 10.12 0.09 1.38
CA LEU A 102 10.39 -1.21 1.97
C LEU A 102 11.82 -1.29 2.53
N GLU A 103 12.77 -0.72 1.81
CA GLU A 103 14.18 -0.72 2.19
C GLU A 103 14.41 -0.03 3.54
N ASP A 104 13.65 1.03 3.82
CA ASP A 104 13.78 1.81 5.05
C ASP A 104 13.12 1.14 6.27
N VAL A 105 12.07 0.33 6.04
CA VAL A 105 11.22 -0.17 7.14
C VAL A 105 11.28 -1.68 7.33
N SER A 106 11.86 -2.45 6.41
CA SER A 106 11.85 -3.92 6.46
C SER A 106 12.50 -4.47 7.73
N GLY A 107 13.66 -3.98 8.11
CA GLY A 107 14.39 -4.43 9.29
C GLY A 107 13.63 -4.18 10.60
N ASP A 108 13.00 -3.02 10.73
CA ASP A 108 12.15 -2.72 11.89
C ASP A 108 10.87 -3.55 11.91
N ALA A 109 10.26 -3.77 10.74
CA ALA A 109 9.07 -4.62 10.63
C ALA A 109 9.37 -6.07 11.01
N GLU A 110 10.46 -6.66 10.50
CA GLU A 110 10.89 -8.01 10.84
C GLU A 110 11.14 -8.15 12.35
N ARG A 111 11.87 -7.22 12.94
CA ARG A 111 12.13 -7.19 14.38
C ARG A 111 10.84 -7.15 15.20
N LEU A 112 9.89 -6.29 14.83
CA LEU A 112 8.61 -6.19 15.53
C LEU A 112 7.74 -7.44 15.35
N ILE A 113 7.72 -8.05 14.18
CA ILE A 113 7.02 -9.31 13.94
C ILE A 113 7.60 -10.42 14.83
N GLU A 114 8.93 -10.53 14.90
CA GLU A 114 9.57 -11.50 15.78
C GLU A 114 9.25 -11.25 17.26
N GLU A 115 9.26 -9.99 17.69
CA GLU A 115 8.90 -9.62 19.05
C GLU A 115 7.46 -10.01 19.36
N PHE A 116 6.51 -9.68 18.50
CA PHE A 116 5.09 -10.01 18.68
C PHE A 116 4.84 -11.52 18.68
N ASN A 117 5.55 -12.29 17.86
CA ASN A 117 5.44 -13.74 17.83
C ASN A 117 5.97 -14.42 19.11
N ARG A 118 6.81 -13.74 19.87
CA ARG A 118 7.32 -14.23 21.17
C ARG A 118 6.42 -13.87 22.36
N LEU A 119 5.46 -12.96 22.17
CA LEU A 119 4.57 -12.56 23.25
C LEU A 119 3.63 -13.70 23.63
N PRO A 120 3.42 -13.94 24.93
CA PRO A 120 2.43 -14.92 25.38
C PRO A 120 1.02 -14.43 25.01
N GLY A 121 0.18 -15.33 24.49
CA GLY A 121 -1.23 -15.05 24.26
C GLY A 121 -1.94 -14.70 25.56
N ARG A 122 -2.82 -13.70 25.52
CA ARG A 122 -3.69 -13.34 26.65
C ARG A 122 -5.15 -13.47 26.21
N PRO A 123 -6.03 -14.06 27.05
CA PRO A 123 -7.47 -14.01 26.81
C PRO A 123 -7.94 -12.56 26.70
N GLY A 124 -8.88 -12.29 25.82
CA GLY A 124 -9.43 -10.97 25.62
C GLY A 124 -10.77 -11.02 24.90
N TYR A 125 -11.30 -9.87 24.53
CA TYR A 125 -12.63 -9.70 23.96
C TYR A 125 -13.00 -10.67 22.79
N PHE A 126 -12.02 -11.16 22.04
CA PHE A 126 -12.25 -12.10 20.93
C PHE A 126 -12.00 -13.56 21.30
N THR A 127 -11.63 -13.87 22.54
CA THR A 127 -11.29 -15.22 23.01
C THR A 127 -12.21 -15.70 24.13
N ASP A 128 -13.12 -14.85 24.61
CA ASP A 128 -14.18 -15.15 25.56
C ASP A 128 -15.52 -15.43 24.79
#